data_828e07bee1a63ae78588cfcc7dc49343
#
_entry.id   828e07bee1a63ae78588cfcc7dc49343
#
_cell.length_a   1.000
_cell.length_b   1.000
_cell.length_c   1.000
_cell.angle_alpha   90.00
_cell.angle_beta   90.00
_cell.angle_gamma   90.00
#
_symmetry.space_group_name_H-M   'P 1'
#
loop_
_entity.id
_entity.type
_entity.pdbx_description
1 polymer ?
#
loop_
_entity_poly.entity_id
_entity_poly.type
_entity_poly.pdbx_seq_one_letter_code
_entity_poly.pdbx_strand_id
1 'polypeptide(L)'
;MGWLQRLSDGLTKTRDVVRGSLDRLLGRAADPVLLEEFEAALIASDLGSRVVERVMERLKKQLQGTDASESGRVQTVLRDTLLDTLTPVQGLPLESLIAKGPKPFVILAVGVNGVGKTNTIAKIAQRLVQVGTVPLLVACDTFRAAAIDQLQVWADRVGVDVIRHRHGADPAAVAFDGIAAAKARQVDVVLIDTAGRLHTKSNLMDELRKITRIIAQECPGAPHEVLLVLDATVGQNALSQARQFHQAVGVTGLVLTKLDGTARGGIVIAIAEELKLPVRLIGVGESVEDLQDFQSDAFVDALLGTTASPSA
;
A
#
# COMPACT_ATOMS: atom_id res chain seq x y z
N MET A 1 2.61 -13.97 17.48
CA MET A 1 1.93 -12.63 17.58
C MET A 1 0.95 -12.55 16.41
N GLY A 2 -0.32 -12.24 16.66
CA GLY A 2 -1.31 -12.10 15.59
C GLY A 2 -1.03 -10.87 14.71
N TRP A 3 -1.50 -10.84 13.45
CA TRP A 3 -1.28 -9.74 12.52
C TRP A 3 -1.86 -8.41 13.02
N LEU A 4 -3.01 -8.44 13.72
CA LEU A 4 -3.62 -7.24 14.33
C LEU A 4 -2.69 -6.59 15.37
N GLN A 5 -1.98 -7.41 16.15
CA GLN A 5 -1.00 -6.88 17.09
C GLN A 5 0.18 -6.22 16.36
N ARG A 6 0.68 -6.85 15.28
CA ARG A 6 1.76 -6.27 14.46
C ARG A 6 1.34 -4.95 13.81
N LEU A 7 0.09 -4.87 13.30
CA LEU A 7 -0.48 -3.63 12.76
C LEU A 7 -0.57 -2.55 13.84
N SER A 8 -1.09 -2.90 15.01
CA SER A 8 -1.20 -1.99 16.15
C SER A 8 0.17 -1.49 16.60
N ASP A 9 1.17 -2.38 16.68
CA ASP A 9 2.54 -2.02 17.04
C ASP A 9 3.19 -1.12 15.97
N GLY A 10 2.95 -1.43 14.68
CA GLY A 10 3.43 -0.64 13.56
C GLY A 10 2.86 0.77 13.51
N LEU A 11 1.63 0.96 13.94
CA LEU A 11 0.96 2.27 13.97
C LEU A 11 1.14 3.04 15.29
N THR A 12 1.90 2.51 16.26
CA THR A 12 2.03 3.11 17.60
C THR A 12 2.42 4.58 17.54
N LYS A 13 3.44 4.94 16.75
CA LYS A 13 3.91 6.33 16.64
C LYS A 13 2.84 7.28 16.10
N THR A 14 2.09 6.87 15.09
CA THR A 14 0.99 7.67 14.52
C THR A 14 -0.17 7.76 15.50
N ARG A 15 -0.52 6.63 16.12
CA ARG A 15 -1.55 6.55 17.15
C ARG A 15 -1.29 7.49 18.32
N ASP A 16 -0.06 7.51 18.84
CA ASP A 16 0.28 8.33 20.01
C ASP A 16 0.10 9.83 19.75
N VAL A 17 0.39 10.28 18.53
CA VAL A 17 0.14 11.67 18.10
C VAL A 17 -1.35 11.97 18.04
N VAL A 18 -2.13 11.13 17.37
CA VAL A 18 -3.58 11.34 17.20
C VAL A 18 -4.30 11.21 18.55
N ARG A 19 -4.02 10.15 19.29
CA ARG A 19 -4.67 9.87 20.57
C ARG A 19 -4.32 10.90 21.64
N GLY A 20 -3.07 11.33 21.73
CA GLY A 20 -2.66 12.34 22.71
C GLY A 20 -3.41 13.67 22.54
N SER A 21 -3.73 14.08 21.32
CA SER A 21 -4.55 15.27 21.05
C SER A 21 -6.05 14.99 21.26
N LEU A 22 -6.52 13.80 20.89
CA LEU A 22 -7.89 13.38 21.13
C LEU A 22 -8.21 13.33 22.63
N ASP A 23 -7.34 12.73 23.45
CA ASP A 23 -7.55 12.63 24.91
C ASP A 23 -7.62 14.01 25.58
N ARG A 24 -6.88 15.02 25.09
CA ARG A 24 -6.98 16.41 25.58
C ARG A 24 -8.30 17.07 25.18
N LEU A 25 -8.83 16.73 24.02
CA LEU A 25 -10.11 17.24 23.53
C LEU A 25 -11.30 16.61 24.26
N LEU A 26 -11.16 15.38 24.79
CA LEU A 26 -12.22 14.67 25.49
C LEU A 26 -12.62 15.41 26.78
N GLY A 27 -13.90 15.72 26.92
CA GLY A 27 -14.46 16.50 28.03
C GLY A 27 -14.34 18.03 27.90
N ARG A 28 -13.67 18.55 26.85
CA ARG A 28 -13.51 19.97 26.54
C ARG A 28 -13.69 20.27 25.04
N ALA A 29 -14.44 19.45 24.34
CA ALA A 29 -14.56 19.51 22.88
C ALA A 29 -15.14 20.85 22.33
N ALA A 30 -15.75 21.69 23.19
CA ALA A 30 -16.21 23.03 22.83
C ALA A 30 -15.10 24.10 22.96
N ASP A 31 -13.88 23.77 23.43
CA ASP A 31 -12.78 24.70 23.53
C ASP A 31 -12.13 24.90 22.14
N PRO A 32 -12.17 26.12 21.56
CA PRO A 32 -11.60 26.39 20.24
C PRO A 32 -10.09 26.09 20.15
N VAL A 33 -9.33 26.35 21.23
CA VAL A 33 -7.88 26.12 21.24
C VAL A 33 -7.56 24.63 21.15
N LEU A 34 -8.30 23.78 21.87
CA LEU A 34 -8.12 22.33 21.80
C LEU A 34 -8.55 21.74 20.44
N LEU A 35 -9.58 22.33 19.80
CA LEU A 35 -9.97 21.96 18.44
C LEU A 35 -8.85 22.28 17.43
N GLU A 36 -8.22 23.45 17.52
CA GLU A 36 -7.08 23.83 16.68
C GLU A 36 -5.87 22.91 16.91
N GLU A 37 -5.57 22.57 18.18
CA GLU A 37 -4.50 21.60 18.51
C GLU A 37 -4.80 20.21 17.92
N PHE A 38 -6.06 19.77 17.98
CA PHE A 38 -6.48 18.50 17.40
C PHE A 38 -6.35 18.50 15.86
N GLU A 39 -6.81 19.56 15.21
CA GLU A 39 -6.65 19.74 13.76
C GLU A 39 -5.18 19.69 13.36
N ALA A 40 -4.31 20.42 14.07
CA ALA A 40 -2.88 20.41 13.83
C ALA A 40 -2.24 19.01 14.00
N ALA A 41 -2.70 18.23 14.98
CA ALA A 41 -2.22 16.87 15.20
C ALA A 41 -2.65 15.91 14.07
N LEU A 42 -3.87 16.03 13.56
CA LEU A 42 -4.34 15.25 12.40
C LEU A 42 -3.53 15.59 11.14
N ILE A 43 -3.23 16.88 10.91
CA ILE A 43 -2.38 17.34 9.80
C ILE A 43 -0.96 16.77 9.95
N ALA A 44 -0.38 16.86 11.16
CA ALA A 44 0.96 16.35 11.45
C ALA A 44 1.10 14.83 11.25
N SER A 45 -0.01 14.09 11.37
CA SER A 45 -0.09 12.65 11.12
C SER A 45 -0.28 12.30 9.63
N ASP A 46 -0.24 13.28 8.72
CA ASP A 46 -0.41 13.13 7.27
C ASP A 46 -1.78 12.54 6.83
N LEU A 47 -2.87 12.82 7.59
CA LEU A 47 -4.21 12.36 7.20
C LEU A 47 -4.74 13.01 5.90
N GLY A 48 -4.12 14.11 5.47
CA GLY A 48 -4.54 14.90 4.31
C GLY A 48 -5.59 15.96 4.64
N SER A 49 -5.43 17.17 4.08
CA SER A 49 -6.26 18.34 4.41
C SER A 49 -7.76 18.11 4.21
N ARG A 50 -8.16 17.46 3.10
CA ARG A 50 -9.58 17.18 2.80
C ARG A 50 -10.25 16.29 3.85
N VAL A 51 -9.53 15.29 4.36
CA VAL A 51 -10.07 14.40 5.40
C VAL A 51 -10.13 15.14 6.73
N VAL A 52 -9.08 15.91 7.05
CA VAL A 52 -9.05 16.73 8.27
C VAL A 52 -10.20 17.76 8.27
N GLU A 53 -10.40 18.50 7.19
CA GLU A 53 -11.54 19.44 7.02
C GLU A 53 -12.87 18.73 7.30
N ARG A 54 -13.09 17.55 6.71
CA ARG A 54 -14.32 16.75 6.89
C ARG A 54 -14.52 16.30 8.35
N VAL A 55 -13.43 15.89 9.01
CA VAL A 55 -13.46 15.55 10.45
C VAL A 55 -13.87 16.76 11.26
N MET A 56 -13.22 17.91 11.04
CA MET A 56 -13.48 19.14 11.79
C MET A 56 -14.88 19.69 11.55
N GLU A 57 -15.39 19.65 10.33
CA GLU A 57 -16.78 20.03 10.00
C GLU A 57 -17.81 19.16 10.73
N ARG A 58 -17.61 17.84 10.72
CA ARG A 58 -18.50 16.89 11.42
C ARG A 58 -18.46 17.09 12.93
N LEU A 59 -17.28 17.30 13.49
CA LEU A 59 -17.13 17.62 14.91
C LEU A 59 -17.85 18.90 15.29
N LYS A 60 -17.62 19.99 14.56
CA LYS A 60 -18.28 21.28 14.83
C LYS A 60 -19.81 21.17 14.75
N LYS A 61 -20.35 20.43 13.79
CA LYS A 61 -21.83 20.19 13.69
C LYS A 61 -22.37 19.41 14.89
N GLN A 62 -21.65 18.39 15.37
CA GLN A 62 -22.09 17.61 16.52
C GLN A 62 -21.98 18.36 17.85
N LEU A 63 -21.03 19.28 17.96
CA LEU A 63 -20.83 20.09 19.17
C LEU A 63 -21.85 21.24 19.29
N GLN A 64 -22.49 21.66 18.19
CA GLN A 64 -23.48 22.75 18.15
C GLN A 64 -24.87 22.40 18.72
N GLY A 65 -25.07 21.32 19.42
CA GLY A 65 -26.42 20.96 19.86
C GLY A 65 -26.55 20.19 21.14
N THR A 66 -25.46 19.92 21.85
CA THR A 66 -25.48 19.00 23.01
C THR A 66 -24.37 19.31 23.99
N ASP A 67 -24.63 19.03 25.29
CA ASP A 67 -23.60 19.06 26.33
C ASP A 67 -22.39 18.23 25.89
N ALA A 68 -21.23 18.88 25.85
CA ALA A 68 -19.95 18.35 25.39
C ALA A 68 -19.40 17.18 26.26
N SER A 69 -20.20 16.63 27.15
CA SER A 69 -19.82 15.61 28.14
C SER A 69 -19.69 14.18 27.57
N GLU A 70 -20.08 13.95 26.31
CA GLU A 70 -19.98 12.61 25.74
C GLU A 70 -18.67 12.41 24.97
N SER A 71 -17.62 12.06 25.71
CA SER A 71 -16.29 11.69 25.19
C SER A 71 -16.32 10.68 24.02
N GLY A 72 -17.30 9.80 24.01
CA GLY A 72 -17.47 8.81 22.93
C GLY A 72 -17.83 9.40 21.56
N ARG A 73 -18.46 10.58 21.51
CA ARG A 73 -18.92 11.17 20.23
C ARG A 73 -17.77 11.65 19.35
N VAL A 74 -16.76 12.31 19.91
CA VAL A 74 -15.59 12.78 19.16
C VAL A 74 -14.87 11.61 18.51
N GLN A 75 -14.65 10.55 19.28
CA GLN A 75 -14.01 9.34 18.79
C GLN A 75 -14.84 8.64 17.70
N THR A 76 -16.16 8.58 17.88
CA THR A 76 -17.09 8.02 16.89
C THR A 76 -17.03 8.83 15.58
N VAL A 77 -17.11 10.17 15.64
CA VAL A 77 -17.02 11.03 14.44
C VAL A 77 -15.71 10.80 13.69
N LEU A 78 -14.60 10.76 14.42
CA LEU A 78 -13.31 10.52 13.81
C LEU A 78 -13.28 9.14 13.15
N ARG A 79 -13.64 8.09 13.88
CA ARG A 79 -13.70 6.72 13.36
C ARG A 79 -14.56 6.60 12.10
N ASP A 80 -15.78 7.09 12.16
CA ASP A 80 -16.73 7.01 11.05
C ASP A 80 -16.23 7.77 9.83
N THR A 81 -15.64 8.95 10.03
CA THR A 81 -15.09 9.75 8.90
C THR A 81 -13.91 9.04 8.23
N LEU A 82 -13.06 8.37 9.01
CA LEU A 82 -11.95 7.59 8.48
C LEU A 82 -12.45 6.35 7.74
N LEU A 83 -13.43 5.64 8.27
CA LEU A 83 -14.06 4.48 7.62
C LEU A 83 -14.78 4.86 6.34
N ASP A 84 -15.52 5.97 6.31
CA ASP A 84 -16.16 6.49 5.09
C ASP A 84 -15.14 6.74 3.97
N THR A 85 -13.89 7.06 4.34
CA THR A 85 -12.81 7.28 3.38
C THR A 85 -12.16 5.97 2.92
N LEU A 86 -11.95 5.03 3.85
CA LEU A 86 -11.15 3.83 3.61
C LEU A 86 -11.96 2.62 3.13
N THR A 87 -13.22 2.46 3.56
CA THR A 87 -14.05 1.32 3.16
C THR A 87 -14.24 1.23 1.64
N PRO A 88 -14.48 2.33 0.90
CA PRO A 88 -14.62 2.27 -0.55
C PRO A 88 -13.36 1.82 -1.30
N VAL A 89 -12.19 1.97 -0.69
CA VAL A 89 -10.89 1.57 -1.26
C VAL A 89 -10.33 0.29 -0.65
N GLN A 90 -11.07 -0.38 0.19
CA GLN A 90 -10.72 -1.73 0.63
C GLN A 90 -10.89 -2.69 -0.55
N GLY A 91 -9.77 -3.15 -1.09
CA GLY A 91 -9.78 -4.07 -2.22
C GLY A 91 -10.09 -5.51 -1.81
N LEU A 92 -10.36 -6.35 -2.81
CA LEU A 92 -10.36 -7.80 -2.60
C LEU A 92 -8.94 -8.28 -2.26
N PRO A 93 -8.79 -9.32 -1.45
CA PRO A 93 -7.51 -9.99 -1.23
C PRO A 93 -6.86 -10.38 -2.56
N LEU A 94 -5.54 -10.22 -2.64
CA LEU A 94 -4.79 -10.43 -3.88
C LEU A 94 -4.94 -11.87 -4.40
N GLU A 95 -4.92 -12.84 -3.50
CA GLU A 95 -5.13 -14.25 -3.82
C GLU A 95 -6.51 -14.51 -4.43
N SER A 96 -7.53 -13.79 -3.96
CA SER A 96 -8.89 -13.89 -4.52
C SER A 96 -8.98 -13.32 -5.93
N LEU A 97 -8.23 -12.24 -6.25
CA LEU A 97 -8.15 -11.69 -7.59
C LEU A 97 -7.45 -12.67 -8.55
N ILE A 98 -6.34 -13.26 -8.10
CA ILE A 98 -5.57 -14.22 -8.86
C ILE A 98 -6.41 -15.47 -9.16
N ALA A 99 -7.08 -16.02 -8.14
CA ALA A 99 -7.89 -17.22 -8.29
C ALA A 99 -9.05 -17.07 -9.27
N LYS A 100 -9.61 -15.85 -9.40
CA LYS A 100 -10.71 -15.53 -10.32
C LYS A 100 -10.24 -14.98 -11.65
N GLY A 101 -8.97 -14.65 -11.79
CA GLY A 101 -8.38 -14.02 -12.95
C GLY A 101 -7.94 -15.02 -14.03
N PRO A 102 -7.46 -14.52 -15.18
CA PRO A 102 -6.88 -15.35 -16.22
C PRO A 102 -5.54 -15.96 -15.79
N LYS A 103 -5.09 -16.99 -16.51
CA LYS A 103 -3.77 -17.60 -16.30
C LYS A 103 -2.89 -17.43 -17.55
N PRO A 104 -1.65 -16.97 -17.40
CA PRO A 104 -1.07 -16.47 -16.15
C PRO A 104 -1.67 -15.12 -15.73
N PHE A 105 -1.90 -14.93 -14.42
CA PHE A 105 -2.25 -13.63 -13.87
C PHE A 105 -0.99 -12.77 -13.75
N VAL A 106 -0.95 -11.60 -14.38
CA VAL A 106 0.28 -10.79 -14.45
C VAL A 106 0.18 -9.60 -13.50
N ILE A 107 1.12 -9.53 -12.57
CA ILE A 107 1.26 -8.42 -11.61
C ILE A 107 2.55 -7.66 -11.92
N LEU A 108 2.41 -6.35 -12.15
CA LEU A 108 3.53 -5.44 -12.35
C LEU A 108 3.73 -4.58 -11.10
N ALA A 109 4.86 -4.73 -10.41
CA ALA A 109 5.21 -3.88 -9.26
C ALA A 109 5.98 -2.64 -9.71
N VAL A 110 5.47 -1.46 -9.38
CA VAL A 110 6.07 -0.16 -9.69
C VAL A 110 6.27 0.68 -8.44
N GLY A 111 7.11 1.71 -8.50
CA GLY A 111 7.42 2.60 -7.37
C GLY A 111 8.87 3.03 -7.37
N VAL A 112 9.25 3.99 -6.54
CA VAL A 112 10.62 4.50 -6.47
C VAL A 112 11.59 3.50 -5.83
N ASN A 113 12.91 3.75 -5.94
CA ASN A 113 13.90 2.92 -5.27
C ASN A 113 13.78 3.01 -3.74
N GLY A 114 14.01 1.90 -3.05
CA GLY A 114 14.00 1.83 -1.59
C GLY A 114 12.64 1.69 -0.93
N VAL A 115 11.53 1.73 -1.69
CA VAL A 115 10.17 1.54 -1.12
C VAL A 115 9.82 0.09 -0.79
N GLY A 116 10.65 -0.87 -1.18
CA GLY A 116 10.42 -2.28 -0.86
C GLY A 116 9.75 -3.10 -1.97
N LYS A 117 9.80 -2.69 -3.25
CA LYS A 117 9.21 -3.45 -4.39
C LYS A 117 9.66 -4.92 -4.41
N THR A 118 10.96 -5.15 -4.49
CA THR A 118 11.55 -6.50 -4.54
C THR A 118 11.13 -7.35 -3.33
N ASN A 119 11.16 -6.78 -2.12
CA ASN A 119 10.71 -7.47 -0.91
C ASN A 119 9.19 -7.76 -0.94
N THR A 120 8.39 -6.82 -1.43
CA THR A 120 6.94 -7.01 -1.59
C THR A 120 6.63 -8.16 -2.56
N ILE A 121 7.28 -8.17 -3.72
CA ILE A 121 7.14 -9.24 -4.73
C ILE A 121 7.53 -10.60 -4.14
N ALA A 122 8.64 -10.67 -3.42
CA ALA A 122 9.09 -11.89 -2.77
C ALA A 122 8.13 -12.42 -1.70
N LYS A 123 7.59 -11.51 -0.86
CA LYS A 123 6.59 -11.86 0.15
C LYS A 123 5.28 -12.32 -0.48
N ILE A 124 4.83 -11.67 -1.57
CA ILE A 124 3.65 -12.11 -2.34
C ILE A 124 3.89 -13.50 -2.91
N ALA A 125 5.07 -13.76 -3.54
CA ALA A 125 5.40 -15.07 -4.07
C ALA A 125 5.34 -16.16 -3.00
N GLN A 126 5.91 -15.91 -1.81
CA GLN A 126 5.88 -16.86 -0.71
C GLN A 126 4.45 -17.15 -0.22
N ARG A 127 3.60 -16.12 -0.09
CA ARG A 127 2.17 -16.30 0.27
C ARG A 127 1.45 -17.16 -0.77
N LEU A 128 1.70 -16.93 -2.07
CA LEU A 128 1.09 -17.68 -3.16
C LEU A 128 1.49 -19.14 -3.15
N VAL A 129 2.77 -19.44 -2.93
CA VAL A 129 3.26 -20.83 -2.78
C VAL A 129 2.60 -21.55 -1.61
N GLN A 130 2.40 -20.85 -0.47
CA GLN A 130 1.73 -21.44 0.70
C GLN A 130 0.28 -21.85 0.44
N VAL A 131 -0.40 -21.20 -0.53
CA VAL A 131 -1.77 -21.58 -0.93
C VAL A 131 -1.80 -22.46 -2.19
N GLY A 132 -0.66 -23.01 -2.61
CA GLY A 132 -0.54 -23.95 -3.73
C GLY A 132 -0.58 -23.29 -5.12
N THR A 133 -0.39 -21.98 -5.22
CA THR A 133 -0.28 -21.24 -6.48
C THR A 133 1.17 -21.28 -6.97
N VAL A 134 1.38 -21.41 -8.28
CA VAL A 134 2.72 -21.46 -8.90
C VAL A 134 3.11 -20.10 -9.47
N PRO A 135 3.92 -19.29 -8.78
CA PRO A 135 4.39 -18.00 -9.28
C PRO A 135 5.68 -18.15 -10.09
N LEU A 136 5.88 -17.22 -11.04
CA LEU A 136 7.14 -16.97 -11.75
C LEU A 136 7.58 -15.53 -11.48
N LEU A 137 8.81 -15.34 -11.04
CA LEU A 137 9.40 -14.02 -10.84
C LEU A 137 10.06 -13.52 -12.13
N VAL A 138 10.02 -12.20 -12.37
CA VAL A 138 10.66 -11.56 -13.53
C VAL A 138 11.42 -10.33 -13.08
N ALA A 139 12.76 -10.32 -13.29
CA ALA A 139 13.68 -9.28 -12.82
C ALA A 139 13.85 -8.18 -13.87
N CYS A 140 12.94 -7.21 -13.91
CA CYS A 140 13.02 -6.06 -14.83
C CYS A 140 13.80 -4.85 -14.24
N ASP A 141 14.31 -4.88 -13.00
CA ASP A 141 15.29 -3.90 -12.51
C ASP A 141 16.70 -4.26 -12.99
N THR A 142 16.91 -4.18 -14.31
CA THR A 142 18.15 -4.62 -14.96
C THR A 142 19.34 -3.67 -14.75
N PHE A 143 19.10 -2.45 -14.28
CA PHE A 143 20.13 -1.44 -14.02
C PHE A 143 20.86 -1.64 -12.69
N ARG A 144 20.30 -2.42 -11.79
CA ARG A 144 20.88 -2.71 -10.48
C ARG A 144 21.24 -4.18 -10.39
N ALA A 145 22.53 -4.50 -10.59
CA ALA A 145 23.02 -5.87 -10.46
C ALA A 145 22.57 -6.49 -9.11
N ALA A 146 22.71 -5.73 -8.01
CA ALA A 146 22.29 -6.16 -6.71
C ALA A 146 20.76 -6.43 -6.59
N ALA A 147 19.91 -5.80 -7.39
CA ALA A 147 18.47 -6.08 -7.38
C ALA A 147 18.14 -7.41 -8.05
N ILE A 148 18.82 -7.72 -9.16
CA ILE A 148 18.71 -9.02 -9.84
C ILE A 148 19.13 -10.13 -8.90
N ASP A 149 20.30 -9.98 -8.25
CA ASP A 149 20.82 -10.99 -7.31
C ASP A 149 19.91 -11.10 -6.07
N GLN A 150 19.38 -10.00 -5.56
CA GLN A 150 18.44 -10.02 -4.45
C GLN A 150 17.17 -10.81 -4.80
N LEU A 151 16.60 -10.58 -5.98
CA LEU A 151 15.40 -11.32 -6.41
C LEU A 151 15.71 -12.80 -6.61
N GLN A 152 16.93 -13.17 -7.11
CA GLN A 152 17.38 -14.56 -7.21
C GLN A 152 17.45 -15.24 -5.83
N VAL A 153 18.08 -14.57 -4.85
CA VAL A 153 18.16 -15.10 -3.46
C VAL A 153 16.76 -15.34 -2.88
N TRP A 154 15.81 -14.44 -3.16
CA TRP A 154 14.44 -14.66 -2.76
C TRP A 154 13.77 -15.82 -3.49
N ALA A 155 13.98 -15.94 -4.81
CA ALA A 155 13.46 -17.05 -5.61
C ALA A 155 13.93 -18.40 -5.05
N ASP A 156 15.24 -18.51 -4.78
CA ASP A 156 15.85 -19.73 -4.20
C ASP A 156 15.25 -20.05 -2.81
N ARG A 157 15.05 -19.02 -1.98
CA ARG A 157 14.47 -19.20 -0.63
C ARG A 157 13.01 -19.65 -0.67
N VAL A 158 12.23 -19.11 -1.59
CA VAL A 158 10.80 -19.43 -1.75
C VAL A 158 10.59 -20.71 -2.56
N GLY A 159 11.60 -21.15 -3.33
CA GLY A 159 11.52 -22.33 -4.19
C GLY A 159 10.74 -22.06 -5.48
N VAL A 160 10.91 -20.88 -6.08
CA VAL A 160 10.24 -20.46 -7.32
C VAL A 160 11.24 -20.09 -8.41
N ASP A 161 10.83 -20.20 -9.66
CA ASP A 161 11.66 -19.79 -10.80
C ASP A 161 11.74 -18.28 -10.95
N VAL A 162 12.88 -17.79 -11.47
CA VAL A 162 13.05 -16.39 -11.87
C VAL A 162 13.58 -16.26 -13.30
N ILE A 163 12.96 -15.40 -14.08
CA ILE A 163 13.48 -14.98 -15.38
C ILE A 163 14.29 -13.69 -15.18
N ARG A 164 15.55 -13.75 -15.57
CA ARG A 164 16.49 -12.64 -15.46
C ARG A 164 17.45 -12.61 -16.66
N HIS A 165 17.91 -11.43 -16.98
CA HIS A 165 18.96 -11.23 -17.97
C HIS A 165 20.23 -10.63 -17.32
N ARG A 166 21.26 -10.44 -18.11
CA ARG A 166 22.49 -9.76 -17.66
C ARG A 166 22.18 -8.31 -17.28
N HIS A 167 22.97 -7.76 -16.40
CA HIS A 167 22.95 -6.34 -16.05
C HIS A 167 22.97 -5.45 -17.31
N GLY A 168 22.11 -4.43 -17.35
CA GLY A 168 21.99 -3.50 -18.48
C GLY A 168 21.17 -4.02 -19.67
N ALA A 169 20.55 -5.20 -19.57
CA ALA A 169 19.61 -5.66 -20.60
C ALA A 169 18.37 -4.76 -20.67
N ASP A 170 17.67 -4.77 -21.81
CA ASP A 170 16.39 -4.06 -21.96
C ASP A 170 15.31 -4.68 -21.03
N PRO A 171 14.76 -3.93 -20.07
CA PRO A 171 13.73 -4.46 -19.16
C PRO A 171 12.50 -4.99 -19.89
N ALA A 172 12.13 -4.41 -21.03
CA ALA A 172 11.00 -4.86 -21.83
C ALA A 172 11.26 -6.23 -22.49
N ALA A 173 12.53 -6.52 -22.86
CA ALA A 173 12.89 -7.85 -23.35
C ALA A 173 12.81 -8.91 -22.23
N VAL A 174 13.20 -8.56 -20.99
CA VAL A 174 13.05 -9.45 -19.84
C VAL A 174 11.59 -9.75 -19.55
N ALA A 175 10.73 -8.73 -19.64
CA ALA A 175 9.28 -8.89 -19.46
C ALA A 175 8.68 -9.79 -20.56
N PHE A 176 9.10 -9.61 -21.81
CA PHE A 176 8.70 -10.46 -22.95
C PHE A 176 9.03 -11.94 -22.66
N ASP A 177 10.30 -12.24 -22.33
CA ASP A 177 10.74 -13.60 -22.05
C ASP A 177 10.04 -14.18 -20.81
N GLY A 178 9.76 -13.33 -19.81
CA GLY A 178 9.01 -13.70 -18.62
C GLY A 178 7.59 -14.19 -18.94
N ILE A 179 6.86 -13.46 -19.78
CA ILE A 179 5.52 -13.86 -20.22
C ILE A 179 5.56 -15.12 -21.11
N ALA A 180 6.52 -15.20 -22.03
CA ALA A 180 6.70 -16.38 -22.88
C ALA A 180 7.00 -17.64 -22.04
N ALA A 181 7.92 -17.54 -21.07
CA ALA A 181 8.23 -18.61 -20.13
C ALA A 181 7.03 -19.01 -19.27
N ALA A 182 6.25 -18.04 -18.79
CA ALA A 182 5.06 -18.30 -17.99
C ALA A 182 4.01 -19.12 -18.75
N LYS A 183 3.76 -18.77 -20.00
CA LYS A 183 2.86 -19.53 -20.89
C LYS A 183 3.38 -20.96 -21.15
N ALA A 184 4.67 -21.08 -21.48
CA ALA A 184 5.27 -22.38 -21.77
C ALA A 184 5.28 -23.33 -20.55
N ARG A 185 5.46 -22.78 -19.33
CA ARG A 185 5.49 -23.53 -18.08
C ARG A 185 4.12 -23.66 -17.41
N GLN A 186 3.09 -23.02 -17.98
CA GLN A 186 1.72 -23.01 -17.44
C GLN A 186 1.63 -22.54 -15.98
N VAL A 187 2.42 -21.51 -15.62
CA VAL A 187 2.39 -20.96 -14.26
C VAL A 187 1.09 -20.20 -14.02
N ASP A 188 0.68 -20.08 -12.76
CA ASP A 188 -0.55 -19.38 -12.38
C ASP A 188 -0.39 -17.87 -12.39
N VAL A 189 0.77 -17.38 -11.95
CA VAL A 189 1.04 -15.95 -11.71
C VAL A 189 2.42 -15.54 -12.20
N VAL A 190 2.53 -14.36 -12.79
CA VAL A 190 3.78 -13.69 -13.10
C VAL A 190 3.93 -12.45 -12.23
N LEU A 191 5.02 -12.36 -11.48
CA LEU A 191 5.34 -11.24 -10.60
C LEU A 191 6.55 -10.50 -11.18
N ILE A 192 6.34 -9.26 -11.66
CA ILE A 192 7.37 -8.48 -12.35
C ILE A 192 7.88 -7.36 -11.43
N ASP A 193 9.17 -7.44 -11.08
CA ASP A 193 9.87 -6.40 -10.31
C ASP A 193 10.54 -5.40 -11.26
N THR A 194 10.29 -4.10 -11.08
CA THR A 194 10.79 -3.03 -11.98
C THR A 194 11.78 -2.10 -11.30
N ALA A 195 12.53 -1.36 -12.11
CA ALA A 195 13.36 -0.25 -11.65
C ALA A 195 12.53 0.87 -11.00
N GLY A 196 13.17 1.74 -10.21
CA GLY A 196 12.49 2.83 -9.50
C GLY A 196 13.28 4.13 -9.44
N ARG A 197 14.09 4.46 -10.46
CA ARG A 197 14.98 5.63 -10.49
C ARG A 197 14.21 6.92 -10.82
N LEU A 198 13.47 7.46 -9.87
CA LEU A 198 12.63 8.65 -10.11
C LEU A 198 13.44 9.94 -10.38
N HIS A 199 14.73 10.02 -10.03
CA HIS A 199 15.58 11.17 -10.35
C HIS A 199 15.82 11.35 -11.86
N THR A 200 15.63 10.30 -12.67
CA THR A 200 15.57 10.34 -14.14
C THR A 200 14.11 10.17 -14.61
N LYS A 201 13.21 11.04 -14.15
CA LYS A 201 11.75 10.88 -14.22
C LYS A 201 11.21 10.50 -15.60
N SER A 202 11.64 11.20 -16.66
CA SER A 202 11.16 10.91 -18.02
C SER A 202 11.53 9.50 -18.46
N ASN A 203 12.78 9.10 -18.25
CA ASN A 203 13.27 7.79 -18.68
C ASN A 203 12.57 6.63 -17.95
N LEU A 204 12.33 6.76 -16.64
CA LEU A 204 11.64 5.72 -15.86
C LEU A 204 10.19 5.53 -16.33
N MET A 205 9.44 6.62 -16.50
CA MET A 205 8.04 6.52 -16.91
C MET A 205 7.91 5.96 -18.33
N ASP A 206 8.82 6.32 -19.24
CA ASP A 206 8.83 5.78 -20.61
C ASP A 206 9.23 4.29 -20.62
N GLU A 207 10.18 3.89 -19.78
CA GLU A 207 10.54 2.48 -19.59
C GLU A 207 9.35 1.66 -19.08
N LEU A 208 8.67 2.15 -18.04
CA LEU A 208 7.49 1.47 -17.49
C LEU A 208 6.34 1.37 -18.51
N ARG A 209 6.09 2.43 -19.30
CA ARG A 209 5.12 2.37 -20.41
C ARG A 209 5.51 1.33 -21.46
N LYS A 210 6.82 1.23 -21.78
CA LYS A 210 7.32 0.23 -22.72
C LYS A 210 7.09 -1.18 -22.19
N ILE A 211 7.42 -1.44 -20.92
CA ILE A 211 7.20 -2.73 -20.26
C ILE A 211 5.70 -3.08 -20.29
N THR A 212 4.82 -2.17 -19.85
CA THR A 212 3.37 -2.37 -19.83
C THR A 212 2.82 -2.69 -21.22
N ARG A 213 3.29 -1.98 -22.28
CA ARG A 213 2.89 -2.24 -23.66
C ARG A 213 3.32 -3.63 -24.13
N ILE A 214 4.55 -4.06 -23.85
CA ILE A 214 5.04 -5.40 -24.21
C ILE A 214 4.22 -6.49 -23.49
N ILE A 215 3.96 -6.30 -22.20
CA ILE A 215 3.11 -7.24 -21.43
C ILE A 215 1.74 -7.36 -22.07
N ALA A 216 1.09 -6.24 -22.44
CA ALA A 216 -0.24 -6.24 -23.05
C ALA A 216 -0.25 -6.87 -24.45
N GLN A 217 0.83 -6.74 -25.22
CA GLN A 217 0.99 -7.39 -26.53
C GLN A 217 1.13 -8.90 -26.38
N GLU A 218 1.95 -9.34 -25.44
CA GLU A 218 2.21 -10.76 -25.20
C GLU A 218 1.06 -11.47 -24.45
N CYS A 219 0.36 -10.77 -23.57
CA CYS A 219 -0.75 -11.31 -22.80
C CYS A 219 -1.93 -10.32 -22.84
N PRO A 220 -2.87 -10.46 -23.79
CA PRO A 220 -4.00 -9.53 -23.92
C PRO A 220 -4.77 -9.36 -22.61
N GLY A 221 -4.99 -8.11 -22.20
CA GLY A 221 -5.61 -7.77 -20.92
C GLY A 221 -4.64 -7.62 -19.75
N ALA A 222 -3.37 -8.03 -19.89
CA ALA A 222 -2.33 -7.82 -18.89
C ALA A 222 -1.62 -6.44 -19.07
N PRO A 223 -0.97 -5.91 -18.03
CA PRO A 223 -0.95 -6.44 -16.67
C PRO A 223 -2.33 -6.42 -16.02
N HIS A 224 -2.71 -7.49 -15.31
CA HIS A 224 -4.02 -7.60 -14.66
C HIS A 224 -4.06 -6.81 -13.34
N GLU A 225 -2.90 -6.60 -12.74
CA GLU A 225 -2.72 -5.73 -11.58
C GLU A 225 -1.41 -4.94 -11.74
N VAL A 226 -1.48 -3.62 -11.60
CA VAL A 226 -0.33 -2.73 -11.50
C VAL A 226 -0.26 -2.26 -10.05
N LEU A 227 0.63 -2.86 -9.26
CA LEU A 227 0.81 -2.56 -7.85
C LEU A 227 1.82 -1.43 -7.67
N LEU A 228 1.37 -0.30 -7.19
CA LEU A 228 2.25 0.78 -6.77
C LEU A 228 2.67 0.58 -5.32
N VAL A 229 3.96 0.35 -5.12
CA VAL A 229 4.55 0.24 -3.78
C VAL A 229 5.04 1.60 -3.32
N LEU A 230 4.55 2.05 -2.17
CA LEU A 230 4.84 3.35 -1.56
C LEU A 230 5.40 3.17 -0.15
N ASP A 231 6.35 4.01 0.22
CA ASP A 231 6.94 4.10 1.54
C ASP A 231 6.15 5.12 2.38
N ALA A 232 5.52 4.68 3.47
CA ALA A 232 4.74 5.55 4.34
C ALA A 232 5.58 6.61 5.07
N THR A 233 6.88 6.38 5.23
CA THR A 233 7.78 7.30 5.95
C THR A 233 8.01 8.62 5.22
N VAL A 234 7.80 8.66 3.89
CA VAL A 234 8.01 9.87 3.08
C VAL A 234 6.81 10.83 3.10
N GLY A 235 5.71 10.45 3.76
CA GLY A 235 4.54 11.32 3.98
C GLY A 235 3.94 11.83 2.66
N GLN A 236 3.61 13.12 2.57
CA GLN A 236 2.96 13.75 1.40
C GLN A 236 3.72 13.57 0.08
N ASN A 237 5.02 13.28 0.10
CA ASN A 237 5.76 12.97 -1.12
C ASN A 237 5.27 11.66 -1.76
N ALA A 238 4.76 10.70 -0.98
CA ALA A 238 4.16 9.47 -1.50
C ALA A 238 2.95 9.78 -2.41
N LEU A 239 2.14 10.77 -2.04
CA LEU A 239 0.98 11.19 -2.83
C LEU A 239 1.39 11.76 -4.21
N SER A 240 2.44 12.59 -4.24
CA SER A 240 3.00 13.11 -5.51
C SER A 240 3.53 11.98 -6.41
N GLN A 241 4.22 11.00 -5.82
CA GLN A 241 4.67 9.80 -6.55
C GLN A 241 3.48 9.02 -7.10
N ALA A 242 2.48 8.77 -6.26
CA ALA A 242 1.30 7.99 -6.63
C ALA A 242 0.57 8.57 -7.85
N ARG A 243 0.40 9.91 -7.92
CA ARG A 243 -0.16 10.59 -9.09
C ARG A 243 0.66 10.33 -10.35
N GLN A 244 2.00 10.48 -10.27
CA GLN A 244 2.89 10.33 -11.41
C GLN A 244 2.88 8.90 -11.97
N PHE A 245 2.96 7.88 -11.08
CA PHE A 245 2.90 6.49 -11.51
C PHE A 245 1.53 6.13 -12.07
N HIS A 246 0.44 6.59 -11.44
CA HIS A 246 -0.92 6.31 -11.93
C HIS A 246 -1.15 6.91 -13.33
N GLN A 247 -0.69 8.14 -13.60
CA GLN A 247 -0.73 8.74 -14.94
C GLN A 247 0.11 7.99 -15.96
N ALA A 248 1.25 7.42 -15.54
CA ALA A 248 2.19 6.80 -16.46
C ALA A 248 1.74 5.40 -16.90
N VAL A 249 1.25 4.57 -15.97
CA VAL A 249 1.04 3.13 -16.19
C VAL A 249 -0.32 2.61 -15.71
N GLY A 250 -1.22 3.47 -15.27
CA GLY A 250 -2.58 3.04 -14.87
C GLY A 250 -2.57 2.13 -13.65
N VAL A 251 -2.02 2.61 -12.51
CA VAL A 251 -2.02 1.85 -11.24
C VAL A 251 -3.42 1.36 -10.89
N THR A 252 -3.55 0.10 -10.50
CA THR A 252 -4.82 -0.55 -10.14
C THR A 252 -4.91 -0.92 -8.66
N GLY A 253 -3.78 -0.98 -7.97
CA GLY A 253 -3.71 -1.28 -6.54
C GLY A 253 -2.51 -0.66 -5.85
N LEU A 254 -2.65 -0.42 -4.56
CA LEU A 254 -1.63 0.20 -3.72
C LEU A 254 -1.07 -0.80 -2.71
N VAL A 255 0.24 -0.71 -2.47
CA VAL A 255 0.93 -1.38 -1.37
C VAL A 255 1.65 -0.32 -0.55
N LEU A 256 1.34 -0.22 0.74
CA LEU A 256 1.97 0.74 1.65
C LEU A 256 2.91 0.01 2.60
N THR A 257 4.18 0.38 2.58
CA THR A 257 5.25 -0.27 3.35
C THR A 257 5.77 0.64 4.45
N LYS A 258 6.52 0.06 5.39
CA LYS A 258 7.24 0.76 6.48
C LYS A 258 6.34 1.58 7.40
N LEU A 259 5.11 1.11 7.62
CA LEU A 259 4.18 1.76 8.56
C LEU A 259 4.72 1.76 10.00
N ASP A 260 5.51 0.76 10.37
CA ASP A 260 6.20 0.63 11.67
C ASP A 260 7.28 1.70 11.93
N GLY A 261 7.80 2.29 10.86
CA GLY A 261 8.87 3.30 10.93
C GLY A 261 8.41 4.73 11.19
N THR A 262 7.10 5.04 11.14
CA THR A 262 6.64 6.43 10.98
C THR A 262 5.51 6.84 11.92
N ALA A 263 5.49 8.14 12.28
CA ALA A 263 4.33 8.81 12.88
C ALA A 263 3.35 9.36 11.81
N ARG A 264 3.58 9.06 10.53
CA ARG A 264 2.84 9.57 9.37
C ARG A 264 1.97 8.51 8.70
N GLY A 265 1.54 7.48 9.44
CA GLY A 265 0.69 6.41 8.93
C GLY A 265 -0.65 6.88 8.36
N GLY A 266 -1.09 8.09 8.70
CA GLY A 266 -2.26 8.75 8.11
C GLY A 266 -2.16 8.98 6.61
N ILE A 267 -0.97 8.93 6.02
CA ILE A 267 -0.77 9.04 4.57
C ILE A 267 -1.56 8.00 3.76
N VAL A 268 -1.84 6.83 4.34
CA VAL A 268 -2.73 5.81 3.76
C VAL A 268 -4.09 6.43 3.43
N ILE A 269 -4.62 7.22 4.37
CA ILE A 269 -5.94 7.85 4.27
C ILE A 269 -5.92 8.97 3.22
N ALA A 270 -4.85 9.79 3.21
CA ALA A 270 -4.69 10.86 2.22
C ALA A 270 -4.61 10.32 0.79
N ILE A 271 -3.86 9.23 0.57
CA ILE A 271 -3.72 8.58 -0.74
C ILE A 271 -5.05 7.94 -1.15
N ALA A 272 -5.73 7.26 -0.24
CA ALA A 272 -7.04 6.66 -0.45
C ALA A 272 -8.08 7.72 -0.84
N GLU A 273 -8.12 8.84 -0.13
CA GLU A 273 -9.04 9.96 -0.42
C GLU A 273 -8.82 10.54 -1.82
N GLU A 274 -7.58 10.69 -2.21
CA GLU A 274 -7.26 11.39 -3.45
C GLU A 274 -7.34 10.50 -4.70
N LEU A 275 -6.76 9.31 -4.63
CA LEU A 275 -6.66 8.45 -5.80
C LEU A 275 -7.86 7.52 -5.98
N LYS A 276 -8.58 7.23 -4.90
CA LYS A 276 -9.70 6.26 -4.89
C LYS A 276 -9.31 4.89 -5.46
N LEU A 277 -8.02 4.55 -5.34
CA LEU A 277 -7.50 3.26 -5.76
C LEU A 277 -7.54 2.24 -4.61
N PRO A 278 -7.78 0.96 -4.91
CA PRO A 278 -7.77 -0.08 -3.89
C PRO A 278 -6.43 -0.17 -3.15
N VAL A 279 -6.45 -0.12 -1.83
CA VAL A 279 -5.31 -0.51 -1.01
C VAL A 279 -5.36 -2.04 -0.91
N ARG A 280 -4.36 -2.71 -1.48
CA ARG A 280 -4.28 -4.18 -1.48
C ARG A 280 -3.59 -4.70 -0.24
N LEU A 281 -2.39 -4.18 0.01
CA LEU A 281 -1.50 -4.71 1.04
C LEU A 281 -0.90 -3.58 1.87
N ILE A 282 -0.62 -3.87 3.13
CA ILE A 282 0.14 -3.03 4.05
C ILE A 282 1.30 -3.81 4.65
N GLY A 283 2.46 -3.16 4.76
CA GLY A 283 3.67 -3.70 5.36
C GLY A 283 4.01 -3.00 6.67
N VAL A 284 4.12 -3.79 7.73
CA VAL A 284 4.38 -3.34 9.11
C VAL A 284 5.66 -3.96 9.69
N GLY A 285 6.57 -4.38 8.82
CA GLY A 285 7.85 -4.98 9.21
C GLY A 285 8.50 -5.79 8.09
N GLU A 286 9.57 -6.52 8.44
CA GLU A 286 10.44 -7.19 7.48
C GLU A 286 10.05 -8.65 7.18
N SER A 287 9.37 -9.35 8.09
CA SER A 287 8.98 -10.75 7.89
C SER A 287 7.85 -10.88 6.85
N VAL A 288 7.63 -12.08 6.34
CA VAL A 288 6.56 -12.34 5.36
C VAL A 288 5.19 -12.06 5.97
N GLU A 289 5.02 -12.44 7.23
CA GLU A 289 3.80 -12.24 8.00
C GLU A 289 3.52 -10.77 8.30
N ASP A 290 4.48 -9.87 8.04
CA ASP A 290 4.30 -8.42 8.20
C ASP A 290 3.72 -7.75 6.94
N LEU A 291 3.53 -8.49 5.84
CA LEU A 291 2.78 -8.04 4.67
C LEU A 291 1.37 -8.63 4.71
N GLN A 292 0.37 -7.78 4.94
CA GLN A 292 -1.01 -8.19 5.18
C GLN A 292 -1.98 -7.52 4.22
N ASP A 293 -3.14 -8.18 3.99
CA ASP A 293 -4.23 -7.56 3.27
C ASP A 293 -4.77 -6.36 4.04
N PHE A 294 -5.07 -5.28 3.32
CA PHE A 294 -5.63 -4.09 3.93
C PHE A 294 -7.07 -4.34 4.40
N GLN A 295 -7.33 -4.02 5.66
CA GLN A 295 -8.65 -4.04 6.26
C GLN A 295 -8.92 -2.68 6.91
N SER A 296 -9.92 -1.96 6.42
CA SER A 296 -10.23 -0.59 6.84
C SER A 296 -10.53 -0.48 8.33
N ASP A 297 -11.38 -1.38 8.86
CA ASP A 297 -11.74 -1.39 10.29
C ASP A 297 -10.50 -1.63 11.16
N ALA A 298 -9.73 -2.67 10.85
CA ALA A 298 -8.53 -3.02 11.60
C ALA A 298 -7.48 -1.91 11.58
N PHE A 299 -7.34 -1.23 10.42
CA PHE A 299 -6.43 -0.11 10.28
C PHE A 299 -6.86 1.10 11.13
N VAL A 300 -8.14 1.48 11.06
CA VAL A 300 -8.69 2.60 11.84
C VAL A 300 -8.64 2.29 13.33
N ASP A 301 -9.00 1.08 13.75
CA ASP A 301 -8.95 0.68 15.15
C ASP A 301 -7.50 0.67 15.69
N ALA A 302 -6.53 0.22 14.90
CA ALA A 302 -5.10 0.29 15.26
C ALA A 302 -4.60 1.74 15.36
N LEU A 303 -5.05 2.61 14.46
CA LEU A 303 -4.70 4.04 14.43
C LEU A 303 -5.27 4.80 15.62
N LEU A 304 -6.49 4.49 16.04
CA LEU A 304 -7.17 5.16 17.16
C LEU A 304 -6.89 4.50 18.52
N GLY A 305 -6.31 3.30 18.52
CA GLY A 305 -6.08 2.52 19.73
C GLY A 305 -7.37 2.00 20.35
N THR A 306 -8.39 1.81 19.53
CA THR A 306 -9.60 1.09 19.91
C THR A 306 -9.32 -0.39 19.74
N THR A 307 -9.48 -1.18 20.79
CA THR A 307 -9.36 -2.65 20.67
C THR A 307 -10.46 -3.14 19.74
N ALA A 308 -10.07 -3.74 18.62
CA ALA A 308 -11.01 -4.47 17.79
C ALA A 308 -11.66 -5.53 18.68
N SER A 309 -12.95 -5.42 18.95
CA SER A 309 -13.72 -6.56 19.45
C SER A 309 -13.63 -7.62 18.35
N PRO A 310 -13.18 -8.86 18.65
CA PRO A 310 -13.20 -9.90 17.66
C PRO A 310 -14.64 -10.06 17.19
N SER A 311 -14.90 -9.70 15.94
CA SER A 311 -16.17 -10.03 15.28
C SER A 311 -16.32 -11.56 15.30
N ALA A 312 -17.37 -12.02 15.97
CA ALA A 312 -17.76 -13.40 16.13
C ALA A 312 -18.06 -14.09 14.78
#